data_ff4079a5b1a980a848f772fb84be2400
#
_entry.id   ff4079a5b1a980a848f772fb84be2400
#
_cell.length_a   1.000
_cell.length_b   1.000
_cell.length_c   1.000
_cell.angle_alpha   90.00
_cell.angle_beta   90.00
_cell.angle_gamma   90.00
#
_symmetry.space_group_name_H-M   'P 1'
#
loop_
_entity.id
_entity.type
_entity.pdbx_description
1 polymer ?
#
loop_
_entity_poly.entity_id
_entity_poly.type
_entity_poly.pdbx_seq_one_letter_code
_entity_poly.pdbx_strand_id
1 'polypeptide(L)'
;MIELSGIERQAGTYRLEIEQARLTRGLNLIVGANGAGKTTLIELLTTLQAPDRGQILYSGREASDHLPLICSQIGYVPAEIELYGEMKVVRLLKYMAELKGVYHSDAIDRLMHEFRLEPFKRSKIKHLSQGVQRRIAVVQALLASPLFLFLDEPLNGMDAEERKFLITYLTQYARTRMVVVAAHELNEWEDAADHIIWIHRGRIRYNGSPENWKLGVSSRVWEGEVLLDQFENIPQEKLIHFRMKEHTMRVRMMGMQPPLPGFKEMEPTLEDTFFLHMDALARRG
;
A
#
# COMPACT_ATOMS: atom_id res chain seq x y z
N MET A 1 -17.08 2.86 5.00
CA MET A 1 -16.99 1.39 4.90
C MET A 1 -17.19 1.00 3.46
N ILE A 2 -16.37 0.08 2.95
CA ILE A 2 -16.54 -0.56 1.64
C ILE A 2 -16.70 -2.06 1.89
N GLU A 3 -17.65 -2.68 1.20
CA GLU A 3 -17.93 -4.11 1.29
C GLU A 3 -17.91 -4.70 -0.11
N LEU A 4 -17.20 -5.81 -0.26
CA LEU A 4 -17.11 -6.58 -1.49
C LEU A 4 -17.80 -7.93 -1.26
N SER A 5 -18.63 -8.37 -2.21
CA SER A 5 -19.35 -9.63 -2.12
C SER A 5 -19.36 -10.33 -3.48
N GLY A 6 -18.83 -11.56 -3.53
CA GLY A 6 -18.82 -12.42 -4.70
C GLY A 6 -18.10 -11.82 -5.92
N ILE A 7 -17.06 -11.01 -5.69
CA ILE A 7 -16.33 -10.34 -6.75
C ILE A 7 -15.55 -11.34 -7.60
N GLU A 8 -15.76 -11.28 -8.89
CA GLU A 8 -14.94 -11.93 -9.90
C GLU A 8 -14.46 -10.88 -10.91
N ARG A 9 -13.19 -10.91 -11.27
CA ARG A 9 -12.62 -10.08 -12.32
C ARG A 9 -11.54 -10.82 -13.10
N GLN A 10 -11.72 -10.93 -14.41
CA GLN A 10 -10.71 -11.49 -15.32
C GLN A 10 -9.86 -10.34 -15.89
N ALA A 11 -8.53 -10.45 -15.74
CA ALA A 11 -7.56 -9.52 -16.29
C ALA A 11 -6.49 -10.32 -17.07
N GLY A 12 -6.67 -10.51 -18.36
CA GLY A 12 -5.86 -11.38 -19.18
C GLY A 12 -5.92 -12.83 -18.70
N THR A 13 -4.77 -13.43 -18.36
CA THR A 13 -4.68 -14.79 -17.80
C THR A 13 -4.92 -14.83 -16.29
N TYR A 14 -4.99 -13.67 -15.63
CA TYR A 14 -5.15 -13.54 -14.20
C TYR A 14 -6.63 -13.39 -13.82
N ARG A 15 -7.05 -14.03 -12.72
CA ARG A 15 -8.41 -13.92 -12.17
C ARG A 15 -8.37 -13.52 -10.71
N LEU A 16 -9.10 -12.46 -10.38
CA LEU A 16 -9.36 -12.02 -9.01
C LEU A 16 -10.71 -12.60 -8.57
N GLU A 17 -10.71 -13.31 -7.44
CA GLU A 17 -11.91 -13.90 -6.82
C GLU A 17 -11.95 -13.52 -5.35
N ILE A 18 -12.96 -12.75 -4.95
CA ILE A 18 -13.15 -12.32 -3.56
C ILE A 18 -14.56 -12.69 -3.13
N GLU A 19 -14.69 -13.69 -2.26
CA GLU A 19 -15.99 -14.09 -1.73
C GLU A 19 -16.60 -12.99 -0.89
N GLN A 20 -15.86 -12.50 0.10
CA GLN A 20 -16.22 -11.36 0.93
C GLN A 20 -14.98 -10.63 1.40
N ALA A 21 -15.06 -9.29 1.43
CA ALA A 21 -14.06 -8.46 2.09
C ALA A 21 -14.71 -7.17 2.60
N ARG A 22 -14.12 -6.62 3.64
CA ARG A 22 -14.58 -5.39 4.25
C ARG A 22 -13.41 -4.47 4.54
N LEU A 23 -13.52 -3.21 4.09
CA LEU A 23 -12.59 -2.14 4.40
C LEU A 23 -13.30 -1.13 5.30
N THR A 24 -12.60 -0.69 6.33
CA THR A 24 -13.15 0.25 7.32
C THR A 24 -12.37 1.57 7.31
N ARG A 25 -12.86 2.54 8.06
CA ARG A 25 -12.10 3.78 8.33
C ARG A 25 -10.75 3.42 8.97
N GLY A 26 -9.73 4.18 8.66
CA GLY A 26 -8.36 3.92 9.05
C GLY A 26 -7.48 3.65 7.83
N LEU A 27 -6.23 3.29 8.06
CA LEU A 27 -5.27 2.93 7.05
C LEU A 27 -5.32 1.41 6.79
N ASN A 28 -5.83 1.05 5.62
CA ASN A 28 -5.94 -0.32 5.13
C ASN A 28 -4.75 -0.61 4.20
N LEU A 29 -3.91 -1.57 4.56
CA LEU A 29 -2.74 -1.97 3.78
C LEU A 29 -3.04 -3.22 2.96
N ILE A 30 -2.98 -3.12 1.64
CA ILE A 30 -3.08 -4.25 0.71
C ILE A 30 -1.69 -4.84 0.51
N VAL A 31 -1.53 -6.09 0.90
CA VAL A 31 -0.27 -6.83 0.91
C VAL A 31 -0.35 -7.99 -0.08
N GLY A 32 0.75 -8.26 -0.78
CA GLY A 32 0.84 -9.39 -1.69
C GLY A 32 2.05 -9.30 -2.61
N ALA A 33 2.49 -10.43 -3.15
CA ALA A 33 3.56 -10.47 -4.14
C ALA A 33 3.19 -9.70 -5.42
N ASN A 34 4.19 -9.41 -6.26
CA ASN A 34 3.94 -8.84 -7.59
C ASN A 34 3.04 -9.79 -8.40
N GLY A 35 2.05 -9.22 -9.09
CA GLY A 35 1.05 -9.99 -9.82
C GLY A 35 -0.01 -10.68 -8.95
N ALA A 36 -0.04 -10.46 -7.63
CA ALA A 36 -1.06 -11.04 -6.75
C ALA A 36 -2.47 -10.45 -6.94
N GLY A 37 -2.58 -9.27 -7.59
CA GLY A 37 -3.86 -8.58 -7.87
C GLY A 37 -4.11 -7.33 -7.05
N LYS A 38 -3.09 -6.75 -6.42
CA LYS A 38 -3.22 -5.51 -5.64
C LYS A 38 -3.79 -4.35 -6.47
N THR A 39 -3.16 -4.05 -7.61
CA THR A 39 -3.59 -3.00 -8.54
C THR A 39 -5.01 -3.26 -9.06
N THR A 40 -5.32 -4.51 -9.47
CA THR A 40 -6.66 -4.87 -9.93
C THR A 40 -7.72 -4.65 -8.85
N LEU A 41 -7.41 -4.98 -7.58
CA LEU A 41 -8.32 -4.67 -6.48
C LEU A 41 -8.48 -3.16 -6.29
N ILE A 42 -7.40 -2.37 -6.34
CA ILE A 42 -7.50 -0.90 -6.26
C ILE A 42 -8.33 -0.35 -7.42
N GLU A 43 -8.15 -0.82 -8.65
CA GLU A 43 -8.93 -0.37 -9.81
C GLU A 43 -10.44 -0.67 -9.67
N LEU A 44 -10.80 -1.80 -9.10
CA LEU A 44 -12.19 -2.10 -8.73
C LEU A 44 -12.70 -1.16 -7.62
N LEU A 45 -11.90 -0.96 -6.57
CA LEU A 45 -12.23 -0.07 -5.46
C LEU A 45 -12.23 1.40 -5.84
N THR A 46 -11.60 1.81 -6.91
CA THR A 46 -11.64 3.19 -7.43
C THR A 46 -12.70 3.37 -8.51
N THR A 47 -13.45 2.33 -8.82
CA THR A 47 -14.46 2.31 -9.91
C THR A 47 -13.88 2.53 -11.32
N LEU A 48 -12.56 2.45 -11.48
CA LEU A 48 -11.91 2.49 -12.79
C LEU A 48 -12.26 1.26 -13.62
N GLN A 49 -12.47 0.13 -12.94
CA GLN A 49 -12.99 -1.09 -13.55
C GLN A 49 -14.23 -1.56 -12.79
N ALA A 50 -15.18 -2.14 -13.52
CA ALA A 50 -16.30 -2.84 -12.92
C ALA A 50 -15.95 -4.32 -12.71
N PRO A 51 -16.44 -4.99 -11.65
CA PRO A 51 -16.32 -6.43 -11.53
C PRO A 51 -17.13 -7.14 -12.63
N ASP A 52 -16.67 -8.32 -13.06
CA ASP A 52 -17.42 -9.15 -14.01
C ASP A 52 -18.63 -9.81 -13.33
N ARG A 53 -18.50 -10.07 -12.01
CA ARG A 53 -19.57 -10.55 -11.12
C ARG A 53 -19.42 -9.98 -9.73
N GLY A 54 -20.49 -10.05 -8.95
CA GLY A 54 -20.53 -9.56 -7.58
C GLY A 54 -20.84 -8.08 -7.47
N GLN A 55 -20.73 -7.53 -6.27
CA GLN A 55 -21.09 -6.14 -5.99
C GLN A 55 -20.12 -5.48 -5.01
N ILE A 56 -19.96 -4.17 -5.15
CA ILE A 56 -19.16 -3.33 -4.24
C ILE A 56 -20.06 -2.27 -3.66
N LEU A 57 -20.18 -2.25 -2.32
CA LEU A 57 -21.00 -1.30 -1.59
C LEU A 57 -20.12 -0.25 -0.91
N TYR A 58 -20.42 1.02 -1.12
CA TYR A 58 -19.81 2.17 -0.44
C TYR A 58 -20.80 2.72 0.58
N SER A 59 -20.54 2.47 1.86
CA SER A 59 -21.45 2.85 2.95
C SER A 59 -22.90 2.39 2.70
N GLY A 60 -23.06 1.14 2.22
CA GLY A 60 -24.34 0.52 1.91
C GLY A 60 -24.95 0.89 0.56
N ARG A 61 -24.28 1.70 -0.26
CA ARG A 61 -24.72 2.08 -1.63
C ARG A 61 -23.94 1.31 -2.67
N GLU A 62 -24.63 0.71 -3.61
CA GLU A 62 -24.00 -0.03 -4.69
C GLU A 62 -23.27 0.92 -5.65
N ALA A 63 -22.05 0.53 -6.05
CA ALA A 63 -21.20 1.34 -6.92
C ALA A 63 -21.83 1.60 -8.29
N SER A 64 -22.46 0.58 -8.89
CA SER A 64 -23.14 0.67 -10.19
C SER A 64 -24.24 1.72 -10.21
N ASP A 65 -25.03 1.81 -9.14
CA ASP A 65 -26.21 2.66 -9.07
C ASP A 65 -25.92 4.11 -8.66
N HIS A 66 -24.75 4.33 -8.01
CA HIS A 66 -24.40 5.61 -7.43
C HIS A 66 -23.03 6.14 -7.90
N LEU A 67 -22.60 5.74 -9.10
CA LEU A 67 -21.25 5.98 -9.61
C LEU A 67 -20.79 7.45 -9.52
N PRO A 68 -21.55 8.48 -9.97
CA PRO A 68 -21.11 9.87 -9.88
C PRO A 68 -20.85 10.35 -8.45
N LEU A 69 -21.72 9.93 -7.51
CA LEU A 69 -21.60 10.28 -6.11
C LEU A 69 -20.37 9.63 -5.49
N ILE A 70 -20.13 8.35 -5.78
CA ILE A 70 -18.99 7.59 -5.26
C ILE A 70 -17.68 8.13 -5.83
N CYS A 71 -17.60 8.37 -7.15
CA CYS A 71 -16.42 8.96 -7.78
C CYS A 71 -16.05 10.32 -7.19
N SER A 72 -17.05 11.15 -6.84
CA SER A 72 -16.80 12.46 -6.21
C SER A 72 -16.15 12.34 -4.81
N GLN A 73 -16.27 11.20 -4.16
CA GLN A 73 -15.71 10.89 -2.85
C GLN A 73 -14.38 10.14 -2.90
N ILE A 74 -13.88 9.79 -4.09
CA ILE A 74 -12.66 9.03 -4.29
C ILE A 74 -11.50 9.96 -4.67
N GLY A 75 -10.36 9.78 -3.99
CA GLY A 75 -9.05 10.21 -4.43
C GLY A 75 -8.20 9.00 -4.82
N TYR A 76 -7.48 9.09 -5.93
CA TYR A 76 -6.65 7.98 -6.41
C TYR A 76 -5.28 8.45 -6.88
N VAL A 77 -4.24 7.72 -6.49
CA VAL A 77 -2.85 7.86 -6.93
C VAL A 77 -2.40 6.51 -7.49
N PRO A 78 -2.20 6.38 -8.80
CA PRO A 78 -1.72 5.14 -9.40
C PRO A 78 -0.23 4.89 -9.13
N ALA A 79 0.21 3.65 -9.31
CA ALA A 79 1.62 3.27 -9.17
C ALA A 79 2.51 4.02 -10.18
N GLU A 80 2.09 4.09 -11.43
CA GLU A 80 2.73 4.89 -12.47
C GLU A 80 2.01 6.24 -12.58
N ILE A 81 2.77 7.32 -12.41
CA ILE A 81 2.22 8.68 -12.43
C ILE A 81 2.48 9.32 -13.78
N GLU A 82 1.43 9.62 -14.49
CA GLU A 82 1.45 10.40 -15.72
C GLU A 82 0.81 11.79 -15.46
N LEU A 83 1.64 12.80 -15.24
CA LEU A 83 1.21 14.17 -15.11
C LEU A 83 1.46 14.94 -16.41
N TYR A 84 0.68 16.00 -16.65
CA TYR A 84 0.87 16.90 -17.78
C TYR A 84 2.22 17.66 -17.68
N GLY A 85 3.29 17.03 -18.17
CA GLY A 85 4.68 17.48 -18.01
C GLY A 85 4.97 18.93 -18.44
N GLU A 86 4.27 19.43 -19.47
CA GLU A 86 4.41 20.82 -19.97
C GLU A 86 3.68 21.84 -19.11
N MET A 87 2.79 21.43 -18.24
CA MET A 87 2.07 22.33 -17.35
C MET A 87 2.95 22.74 -16.16
N LYS A 88 2.71 23.96 -15.66
CA LYS A 88 3.23 24.40 -14.36
C LYS A 88 2.41 23.77 -13.24
N VAL A 89 3.05 23.46 -12.10
CA VAL A 89 2.41 22.82 -10.94
C VAL A 89 1.09 23.51 -10.55
N VAL A 90 1.11 24.83 -10.34
CA VAL A 90 -0.10 25.57 -9.94
C VAL A 90 -1.20 25.49 -11.00
N ARG A 91 -0.84 25.46 -12.29
CA ARG A 91 -1.83 25.37 -13.37
C ARG A 91 -2.48 24.00 -13.41
N LEU A 92 -1.69 22.92 -13.22
CA LEU A 92 -2.22 21.57 -13.11
C LEU A 92 -3.20 21.46 -11.94
N LEU A 93 -2.78 21.90 -10.74
CA LEU A 93 -3.62 21.78 -9.55
C LEU A 93 -4.93 22.57 -9.67
N LYS A 94 -4.89 23.78 -10.26
CA LYS A 94 -6.11 24.54 -10.56
C LYS A 94 -7.02 23.81 -11.53
N TYR A 95 -6.46 23.30 -12.64
CA TYR A 95 -7.21 22.55 -13.64
C TYR A 95 -7.89 21.30 -13.02
N MET A 96 -7.15 20.56 -12.20
CA MET A 96 -7.68 19.38 -11.52
C MET A 96 -8.72 19.73 -10.45
N ALA A 97 -8.57 20.84 -9.75
CA ALA A 97 -9.55 21.35 -8.80
C ALA A 97 -10.88 21.71 -9.49
N GLU A 98 -10.79 22.42 -10.60
CA GLU A 98 -11.97 22.78 -11.43
C GLU A 98 -12.72 21.53 -11.92
N LEU A 99 -12.00 20.51 -12.42
CA LEU A 99 -12.58 19.23 -12.84
C LEU A 99 -13.31 18.50 -11.69
N LYS A 100 -12.84 18.70 -10.45
CA LYS A 100 -13.45 18.12 -9.24
C LYS A 100 -14.53 19.01 -8.60
N GLY A 101 -14.88 20.13 -9.23
CA GLY A 101 -15.84 21.10 -8.69
C GLY A 101 -15.33 21.90 -7.49
N VAL A 102 -14.00 21.96 -7.29
CA VAL A 102 -13.35 22.75 -6.23
C VAL A 102 -12.93 24.10 -6.79
N TYR A 103 -13.69 25.13 -6.51
CA TYR A 103 -13.48 26.47 -7.08
C TYR A 103 -12.73 27.43 -6.14
N HIS A 104 -12.48 27.04 -4.88
CA HIS A 104 -11.79 27.87 -3.90
C HIS A 104 -10.28 27.61 -3.92
N SER A 105 -9.50 28.67 -4.08
CA SER A 105 -8.02 28.60 -4.14
C SER A 105 -7.38 28.13 -2.84
N ASP A 106 -8.04 28.35 -1.69
CA ASP A 106 -7.51 28.09 -0.36
C ASP A 106 -7.10 26.63 -0.15
N ALA A 107 -7.85 25.68 -0.74
CA ALA A 107 -7.52 24.27 -0.68
C ALA A 107 -6.20 23.97 -1.40
N ILE A 108 -5.96 24.60 -2.56
CA ILE A 108 -4.73 24.43 -3.34
C ILE A 108 -3.54 25.01 -2.59
N ASP A 109 -3.66 26.26 -2.10
CA ASP A 109 -2.55 26.93 -1.41
C ASP A 109 -2.22 26.21 -0.09
N ARG A 110 -3.22 25.75 0.67
CA ARG A 110 -3.02 24.93 1.86
C ARG A 110 -2.28 23.63 1.55
N LEU A 111 -2.75 22.84 0.58
CA LEU A 111 -2.12 21.57 0.21
C LEU A 111 -0.72 21.78 -0.37
N MET A 112 -0.50 22.86 -1.14
CA MET A 112 0.85 23.19 -1.62
C MET A 112 1.80 23.51 -0.46
N HIS A 113 1.31 24.19 0.57
CA HIS A 113 2.08 24.46 1.79
C HIS A 113 2.37 23.17 2.56
N GLU A 114 1.34 22.39 2.88
CA GLU A 114 1.46 21.11 3.62
C GLU A 114 2.45 20.16 2.93
N PHE A 115 2.41 20.05 1.60
CA PHE A 115 3.27 19.17 0.80
C PHE A 115 4.58 19.82 0.35
N ARG A 116 4.93 21.02 0.87
CA ARG A 116 6.18 21.75 0.56
C ARG A 116 6.38 21.94 -0.95
N LEU A 117 5.30 22.29 -1.68
CA LEU A 117 5.31 22.48 -3.13
C LEU A 117 5.43 23.94 -3.57
N GLU A 118 5.42 24.91 -2.65
CA GLU A 118 5.53 26.35 -3.00
C GLU A 118 6.77 26.69 -3.84
N PRO A 119 7.98 26.15 -3.55
CA PRO A 119 9.15 26.45 -4.37
C PRO A 119 8.98 26.04 -5.84
N PHE A 120 8.14 25.04 -6.08
CA PHE A 120 7.89 24.45 -7.41
C PHE A 120 6.66 25.03 -8.12
N LYS A 121 5.92 25.95 -7.49
CA LYS A 121 4.63 26.51 -7.96
C LYS A 121 4.65 26.92 -9.44
N ARG A 122 5.76 27.51 -9.91
CA ARG A 122 5.92 28.03 -11.28
C ARG A 122 6.73 27.11 -12.19
N SER A 123 7.26 26.00 -11.69
CA SER A 123 8.06 25.02 -12.45
C SER A 123 7.19 24.16 -13.33
N LYS A 124 7.71 23.77 -14.50
CA LYS A 124 7.09 22.73 -15.34
C LYS A 124 7.32 21.37 -14.70
N ILE A 125 6.30 20.52 -14.71
CA ILE A 125 6.30 19.21 -14.05
C ILE A 125 7.40 18.29 -14.57
N LYS A 126 7.66 18.28 -15.89
CA LYS A 126 8.70 17.45 -16.50
C LYS A 126 10.13 17.72 -15.99
N HIS A 127 10.37 18.86 -15.33
CA HIS A 127 11.68 19.24 -14.78
C HIS A 127 11.81 18.92 -13.28
N LEU A 128 10.81 18.29 -12.68
CA LEU A 128 10.78 17.96 -11.26
C LEU A 128 11.24 16.50 -11.02
N SER A 129 11.81 16.26 -9.85
CA SER A 129 12.15 14.90 -9.42
C SER A 129 10.90 14.01 -9.31
N GLN A 130 11.09 12.70 -9.35
CA GLN A 130 9.99 11.73 -9.19
C GLN A 130 9.27 11.90 -7.85
N GLY A 131 10.00 12.15 -6.74
CA GLY A 131 9.41 12.41 -5.43
C GLY A 131 8.51 13.65 -5.42
N VAL A 132 8.95 14.76 -6.06
CA VAL A 132 8.12 15.97 -6.19
C VAL A 132 6.87 15.70 -7.04
N GLN A 133 7.01 14.96 -8.15
CA GLN A 133 5.88 14.58 -9.00
C GLN A 133 4.89 13.68 -8.23
N ARG A 134 5.39 12.76 -7.40
CA ARG A 134 4.57 11.91 -6.53
C ARG A 134 3.77 12.75 -5.52
N ARG A 135 4.41 13.72 -4.87
CA ARG A 135 3.73 14.66 -3.96
C ARG A 135 2.63 15.47 -4.68
N ILE A 136 2.87 15.90 -5.92
CA ILE A 136 1.85 16.59 -6.73
C ILE A 136 0.66 15.67 -7.02
N ALA A 137 0.89 14.40 -7.35
CA ALA A 137 -0.17 13.43 -7.59
C ALA A 137 -1.01 13.16 -6.32
N VAL A 138 -0.36 13.09 -5.14
CA VAL A 138 -1.08 12.97 -3.87
C VAL A 138 -1.92 14.22 -3.60
N VAL A 139 -1.36 15.42 -3.78
CA VAL A 139 -2.10 16.68 -3.64
C VAL A 139 -3.30 16.73 -4.58
N GLN A 140 -3.13 16.32 -5.86
CA GLN A 140 -4.22 16.23 -6.83
C GLN A 140 -5.34 15.30 -6.33
N ALA A 141 -5.01 14.16 -5.74
CA ALA A 141 -5.99 13.24 -5.19
C ALA A 141 -6.75 13.83 -3.99
N LEU A 142 -6.10 14.66 -3.18
CA LEU A 142 -6.64 15.28 -1.97
C LEU A 142 -7.48 16.56 -2.21
N LEU A 143 -7.44 17.15 -3.40
CA LEU A 143 -8.08 18.46 -3.69
C LEU A 143 -9.54 18.54 -3.26
N ALA A 144 -10.32 17.48 -3.49
CA ALA A 144 -11.74 17.39 -3.12
C ALA A 144 -11.97 16.84 -1.69
N SER A 145 -10.94 16.71 -0.87
CA SER A 145 -11.00 16.13 0.48
C SER A 145 -11.76 14.78 0.51
N PRO A 146 -11.34 13.77 -0.29
CA PRO A 146 -12.08 12.54 -0.51
C PRO A 146 -12.33 11.77 0.79
N LEU A 147 -13.46 11.04 0.85
CA LEU A 147 -13.74 10.10 1.94
C LEU A 147 -12.94 8.81 1.82
N PHE A 148 -12.61 8.42 0.58
CA PHE A 148 -11.88 7.22 0.23
C PHE A 148 -10.64 7.61 -0.58
N LEU A 149 -9.47 7.42 -0.01
CA LEU A 149 -8.19 7.71 -0.66
C LEU A 149 -7.46 6.41 -0.95
N PHE A 150 -7.18 6.16 -2.22
CA PHE A 150 -6.47 4.97 -2.68
C PHE A 150 -5.10 5.37 -3.24
N LEU A 151 -4.06 4.62 -2.85
CA LEU A 151 -2.71 4.86 -3.31
C LEU A 151 -2.05 3.51 -3.67
N ASP A 152 -1.59 3.40 -4.89
CA ASP A 152 -0.82 2.24 -5.35
C ASP A 152 0.66 2.60 -5.35
N GLU A 153 1.46 1.89 -4.54
CA GLU A 153 2.89 2.07 -4.37
C GLU A 153 3.31 3.56 -4.13
N PRO A 154 2.72 4.27 -3.15
CA PRO A 154 2.87 5.72 -3.03
C PRO A 154 4.27 6.19 -2.65
N LEU A 155 5.14 5.31 -2.13
CA LEU A 155 6.49 5.67 -1.67
C LEU A 155 7.57 5.55 -2.75
N ASN A 156 7.21 5.03 -3.93
CA ASN A 156 8.15 4.84 -5.02
C ASN A 156 8.77 6.18 -5.47
N GLY A 157 10.12 6.21 -5.57
CA GLY A 157 10.86 7.40 -6.00
C GLY A 157 10.99 8.49 -4.96
N MET A 158 10.59 8.24 -3.71
CA MET A 158 10.75 9.14 -2.57
C MET A 158 11.98 8.79 -1.74
N ASP A 159 12.65 9.80 -1.20
CA ASP A 159 13.69 9.62 -0.19
C ASP A 159 13.09 9.32 1.20
N ALA A 160 13.94 9.00 2.17
CA ALA A 160 13.51 8.58 3.51
C ALA A 160 12.70 9.69 4.24
N GLU A 161 13.04 10.97 4.07
CA GLU A 161 12.32 12.10 4.68
C GLU A 161 10.94 12.26 4.03
N GLU A 162 10.87 12.19 2.71
CA GLU A 162 9.62 12.26 1.95
C GLU A 162 8.67 11.11 2.29
N ARG A 163 9.20 9.87 2.40
CA ARG A 163 8.45 8.68 2.83
C ARG A 163 7.85 8.87 4.21
N LYS A 164 8.67 9.23 5.20
CA LYS A 164 8.22 9.49 6.57
C LYS A 164 7.15 10.57 6.63
N PHE A 165 7.33 11.65 5.90
CA PHE A 165 6.34 12.73 5.80
C PHE A 165 5.01 12.19 5.26
N LEU A 166 5.03 11.48 4.12
CA LEU A 166 3.82 10.98 3.49
C LEU A 166 3.08 9.97 4.38
N ILE A 167 3.79 9.02 4.99
CA ILE A 167 3.19 8.04 5.93
C ILE A 167 2.53 8.77 7.09
N THR A 168 3.22 9.73 7.72
CA THR A 168 2.66 10.53 8.83
C THR A 168 1.40 11.27 8.41
N TYR A 169 1.42 11.90 7.24
CA TYR A 169 0.26 12.61 6.69
C TYR A 169 -0.93 11.65 6.47
N LEU A 170 -0.70 10.51 5.81
CA LEU A 170 -1.72 9.52 5.51
C LEU A 170 -2.32 8.90 6.77
N THR A 171 -1.48 8.63 7.80
CA THR A 171 -1.94 8.14 9.11
C THR A 171 -2.85 9.17 9.79
N GLN A 172 -2.51 10.45 9.75
CA GLN A 172 -3.37 11.50 10.28
C GLN A 172 -4.67 11.65 9.50
N TYR A 173 -4.60 11.59 8.17
CA TYR A 173 -5.77 11.65 7.28
C TYR A 173 -6.72 10.47 7.54
N ALA A 174 -6.18 9.28 7.79
CA ALA A 174 -6.91 8.05 8.06
C ALA A 174 -7.74 8.09 9.36
N ARG A 175 -7.42 8.97 10.32
CA ARG A 175 -8.20 9.10 11.56
C ARG A 175 -9.68 9.37 11.33
N THR A 176 -10.03 10.09 10.26
CA THR A 176 -11.41 10.47 9.94
C THR A 176 -11.88 9.97 8.59
N ARG A 177 -11.00 9.40 7.79
CA ARG A 177 -11.22 8.96 6.41
C ARG A 177 -10.82 7.49 6.27
N MET A 178 -11.08 6.92 5.12
CA MET A 178 -10.52 5.62 4.72
C MET A 178 -9.33 5.89 3.78
N VAL A 179 -8.19 5.35 4.15
CA VAL A 179 -6.99 5.33 3.29
C VAL A 179 -6.69 3.87 2.96
N VAL A 180 -6.48 3.58 1.70
CA VAL A 180 -6.12 2.25 1.21
C VAL A 180 -4.80 2.37 0.47
N VAL A 181 -3.80 1.64 0.92
CA VAL A 181 -2.46 1.64 0.34
C VAL A 181 -2.11 0.23 -0.13
N ALA A 182 -1.74 0.07 -1.40
CA ALA A 182 -1.04 -1.13 -1.82
C ALA A 182 0.47 -0.88 -1.75
N ALA A 183 1.18 -1.76 -1.08
CA ALA A 183 2.63 -1.65 -0.93
C ALA A 183 3.31 -3.02 -0.97
N HIS A 184 4.60 -3.01 -1.32
CA HIS A 184 5.47 -4.17 -1.24
C HIS A 184 6.52 -4.03 -0.12
N GLU A 185 6.93 -2.81 0.26
CA GLU A 185 7.81 -2.52 1.41
C GLU A 185 6.96 -2.39 2.68
N LEU A 186 6.71 -3.50 3.38
CA LEU A 186 5.73 -3.54 4.47
C LEU A 186 6.21 -2.88 5.75
N ASN A 187 7.52 -2.94 6.04
CA ASN A 187 8.10 -2.38 7.27
C ASN A 187 7.90 -0.86 7.40
N GLU A 188 7.80 -0.14 6.29
CA GLU A 188 7.51 1.29 6.29
C GLU A 188 6.12 1.62 6.89
N TRP A 189 5.19 0.66 6.83
CA TRP A 189 3.80 0.80 7.26
C TRP A 189 3.51 0.11 8.61
N GLU A 190 4.52 -0.45 9.27
CA GLU A 190 4.41 -1.24 10.51
C GLU A 190 3.55 -0.56 11.57
N ASP A 191 3.85 0.71 11.87
CA ASP A 191 3.18 1.50 12.91
C ASP A 191 1.96 2.29 12.38
N ALA A 192 1.72 2.25 11.07
CA ALA A 192 0.70 3.06 10.43
C ALA A 192 -0.56 2.29 10.04
N ALA A 193 -0.45 0.98 9.79
CA ALA A 193 -1.54 0.16 9.30
C ALA A 193 -2.53 -0.20 10.41
N ASP A 194 -3.80 0.16 10.23
CA ASP A 194 -4.91 -0.26 11.10
C ASP A 194 -5.51 -1.60 10.65
N HIS A 195 -5.35 -1.95 9.38
CA HIS A 195 -5.97 -3.12 8.78
C HIS A 195 -5.11 -3.71 7.65
N ILE A 196 -5.02 -5.04 7.58
CA ILE A 196 -4.28 -5.77 6.55
C ILE A 196 -5.25 -6.52 5.65
N ILE A 197 -5.06 -6.39 4.34
CA ILE A 197 -5.72 -7.19 3.31
C ILE A 197 -4.63 -7.93 2.55
N TRP A 198 -4.44 -9.21 2.85
CA TRP A 198 -3.43 -10.02 2.18
C TRP A 198 -4.04 -10.75 0.99
N ILE A 199 -3.49 -10.46 -0.20
CA ILE A 199 -3.89 -11.10 -1.46
C ILE A 199 -2.81 -12.08 -1.91
N HIS A 200 -3.21 -13.28 -2.28
CA HIS A 200 -2.35 -14.26 -2.89
C HIS A 200 -3.08 -14.98 -4.04
N ARG A 201 -2.49 -14.94 -5.24
CA ARG A 201 -3.04 -15.57 -6.46
C ARG A 201 -4.52 -15.24 -6.69
N GLY A 202 -4.86 -13.96 -6.63
CA GLY A 202 -6.21 -13.47 -6.88
C GLY A 202 -7.24 -13.69 -5.78
N ARG A 203 -6.83 -14.17 -4.62
CA ARG A 203 -7.73 -14.42 -3.49
C ARG A 203 -7.27 -13.69 -2.25
N ILE A 204 -8.22 -13.14 -1.52
CA ILE A 204 -7.92 -12.62 -0.17
C ILE A 204 -7.72 -13.80 0.77
N ARG A 205 -6.53 -13.86 1.38
CA ARG A 205 -6.13 -14.90 2.34
C ARG A 205 -6.27 -14.43 3.78
N TYR A 206 -6.23 -13.12 3.97
CA TYR A 206 -6.44 -12.49 5.27
C TYR A 206 -7.09 -11.12 5.10
N ASN A 207 -7.99 -10.79 6.03
CA ASN A 207 -8.64 -9.49 6.12
C ASN A 207 -8.91 -9.22 7.61
N GLY A 208 -8.09 -8.38 8.25
CA GLY A 208 -8.17 -8.16 9.70
C GLY A 208 -7.05 -7.25 10.23
N SER A 209 -6.90 -7.19 11.56
CA SER A 209 -5.89 -6.35 12.19
C SER A 209 -4.47 -6.88 12.00
N PRO A 210 -3.44 -6.01 12.00
CA PRO A 210 -2.03 -6.42 11.94
C PRO A 210 -1.64 -7.40 13.05
N GLU A 211 -2.12 -7.19 14.28
CA GLU A 211 -1.84 -8.04 15.44
C GLU A 211 -2.32 -9.47 15.22
N ASN A 212 -3.58 -9.63 14.77
CA ASN A 212 -4.14 -10.95 14.49
C ASN A 212 -3.44 -11.63 13.32
N TRP A 213 -2.97 -10.85 12.34
CA TRP A 213 -2.20 -11.38 11.23
C TRP A 213 -0.86 -11.93 11.69
N LYS A 214 -0.15 -11.23 12.57
CA LYS A 214 1.10 -11.69 13.20
C LYS A 214 0.90 -12.92 14.09
N LEU A 215 -0.20 -12.99 14.84
CA LEU A 215 -0.54 -14.15 15.67
C LEU A 215 -0.93 -15.39 14.86
N GLY A 216 -1.36 -15.23 13.62
CA GLY A 216 -1.82 -16.32 12.75
C GLY A 216 -0.72 -17.22 12.19
N VAL A 217 0.55 -16.98 12.52
CA VAL A 217 1.69 -17.77 12.04
C VAL A 217 2.20 -18.74 13.12
N SER A 218 2.55 -19.96 12.71
CA SER A 218 3.05 -21.00 13.63
C SER A 218 4.58 -21.05 13.74
N SER A 219 5.29 -20.54 12.74
CA SER A 219 6.76 -20.44 12.77
C SER A 219 7.20 -19.16 13.49
N ARG A 220 8.42 -19.17 14.02
CA ARG A 220 9.04 -18.05 14.74
C ARG A 220 10.10 -17.38 13.91
N VAL A 221 10.47 -16.17 14.28
CA VAL A 221 11.56 -15.41 13.69
C VAL A 221 12.77 -15.45 14.61
N TRP A 222 13.90 -15.79 14.05
CA TRP A 222 15.18 -15.89 14.74
C TRP A 222 16.19 -14.93 14.16
N GLU A 223 16.94 -14.25 14.99
CA GLU A 223 18.01 -13.37 14.56
C GLU A 223 19.31 -13.70 15.30
N GLY A 224 20.42 -13.78 14.56
CA GLY A 224 21.72 -14.06 15.08
C GLY A 224 22.84 -13.70 14.11
N GLU A 225 24.09 -13.88 14.56
CA GLU A 225 25.27 -13.69 13.72
C GLU A 225 25.92 -15.05 13.45
N VAL A 226 26.34 -15.26 12.20
CA VAL A 226 27.02 -16.46 11.74
C VAL A 226 28.30 -16.10 11.01
N LEU A 227 29.26 -17.01 10.97
CA LEU A 227 30.45 -16.89 10.14
C LEU A 227 30.07 -17.10 8.66
N LEU A 228 30.88 -16.61 7.74
CA LEU A 228 30.59 -16.70 6.30
C LEU A 228 30.46 -18.16 5.81
N ASP A 229 31.29 -19.06 6.31
CA ASP A 229 31.24 -20.50 6.04
C ASP A 229 29.96 -21.17 6.56
N GLN A 230 29.46 -20.73 7.70
CA GLN A 230 28.18 -21.20 8.26
C GLN A 230 26.97 -20.67 7.48
N PHE A 231 27.07 -19.44 6.95
CA PHE A 231 26.00 -18.83 6.16
C PHE A 231 25.69 -19.61 4.89
N GLU A 232 26.70 -20.17 4.22
CA GLU A 232 26.52 -21.01 3.02
C GLU A 232 25.66 -22.27 3.27
N ASN A 233 25.62 -22.74 4.53
CA ASN A 233 24.83 -23.90 4.93
C ASN A 233 23.41 -23.55 5.40
N ILE A 234 23.04 -22.28 5.45
CA ILE A 234 21.69 -21.86 5.83
C ILE A 234 20.71 -22.09 4.67
N PRO A 235 19.58 -22.79 4.89
CA PRO A 235 18.56 -22.97 3.89
C PRO A 235 18.00 -21.61 3.42
N GLN A 236 18.19 -21.27 2.14
CA GLN A 236 17.79 -19.98 1.60
C GLN A 236 16.28 -19.75 1.66
N GLU A 237 15.46 -20.80 1.58
CA GLU A 237 14.02 -20.73 1.72
C GLU A 237 13.52 -20.31 3.11
N LYS A 238 14.39 -20.40 4.12
CA LYS A 238 14.09 -19.93 5.47
C LYS A 238 14.64 -18.54 5.78
N LEU A 239 15.46 -18.01 4.89
CA LEU A 239 16.10 -16.72 5.06
C LEU A 239 15.12 -15.60 4.74
N ILE A 240 14.91 -14.68 5.68
CA ILE A 240 14.09 -13.48 5.51
C ILE A 240 14.97 -12.31 5.08
N HIS A 241 16.03 -12.06 5.87
CA HIS A 241 16.94 -10.95 5.61
C HIS A 241 18.34 -11.30 6.10
N PHE A 242 19.36 -10.76 5.43
CA PHE A 242 20.74 -10.85 5.90
C PHE A 242 21.50 -9.53 5.63
N ARG A 243 22.50 -9.29 6.46
CA ARG A 243 23.38 -8.14 6.31
C ARG A 243 24.82 -8.56 6.61
N MET A 244 25.71 -8.29 5.66
CA MET A 244 27.14 -8.55 5.83
C MET A 244 27.75 -7.54 6.82
N LYS A 245 28.56 -8.05 7.75
CA LYS A 245 29.50 -7.32 8.57
C LYS A 245 30.91 -7.82 8.23
N GLU A 246 31.95 -7.17 8.73
CA GLU A 246 33.36 -7.42 8.34
C GLU A 246 33.72 -8.90 8.13
N HIS A 247 33.41 -9.79 9.08
CA HIS A 247 33.72 -11.23 9.01
C HIS A 247 32.53 -12.13 9.37
N THR A 248 31.35 -11.54 9.58
CA THR A 248 30.13 -12.25 9.97
C THR A 248 28.94 -11.80 9.14
N MET A 249 27.91 -12.63 9.14
CA MET A 249 26.59 -12.29 8.56
C MET A 249 25.58 -12.18 9.71
N ARG A 250 24.93 -11.04 9.84
CA ARG A 250 23.71 -10.95 10.66
C ARG A 250 22.57 -11.51 9.82
N VAL A 251 21.89 -12.49 10.36
CA VAL A 251 20.88 -13.27 9.66
C VAL A 251 19.56 -13.20 10.42
N ARG A 252 18.48 -12.96 9.70
CA ARG A 252 17.12 -13.04 10.18
C ARG A 252 16.38 -14.11 9.39
N MET A 253 15.83 -15.10 10.07
CA MET A 253 15.25 -16.27 9.42
C MET A 253 14.07 -16.86 10.18
N MET A 254 13.25 -17.64 9.47
CA MET A 254 12.10 -18.33 10.04
C MET A 254 12.41 -19.78 10.42
N GLY A 255 11.79 -20.25 11.49
CA GLY A 255 11.93 -21.64 11.94
C GLY A 255 11.14 -21.93 13.21
N MET A 256 10.90 -23.22 13.48
CA MET A 256 10.24 -23.67 14.71
C MET A 256 11.19 -23.61 15.91
N GLN A 257 12.49 -23.75 15.67
CA GLN A 257 13.55 -23.76 16.66
C GLN A 257 14.70 -22.86 16.19
N PRO A 258 15.56 -22.39 17.13
CA PRO A 258 16.73 -21.62 16.75
C PRO A 258 17.64 -22.45 15.82
N PRO A 259 18.08 -21.89 14.69
CA PRO A 259 18.87 -22.63 13.70
C PRO A 259 20.27 -22.99 14.20
N LEU A 260 20.85 -22.13 15.03
CA LEU A 260 22.20 -22.28 15.62
C LEU A 260 22.20 -21.70 17.03
N PRO A 261 23.16 -22.13 17.90
CA PRO A 261 23.39 -21.48 19.18
C PRO A 261 23.67 -19.98 19.02
N GLY A 262 23.09 -19.17 19.90
CA GLY A 262 23.26 -17.70 19.86
C GLY A 262 22.19 -16.94 19.12
N PHE A 263 21.30 -17.62 18.38
CA PHE A 263 20.13 -16.97 17.79
C PHE A 263 19.11 -16.63 18.88
N LYS A 264 18.50 -15.45 18.75
CA LYS A 264 17.44 -14.96 19.64
C LYS A 264 16.11 -14.93 18.91
N GLU A 265 15.06 -15.27 19.61
CA GLU A 265 13.70 -15.12 19.10
C GLU A 265 13.37 -13.62 19.03
N MET A 266 12.80 -13.22 17.91
CA MET A 266 12.40 -11.83 17.62
C MET A 266 10.91 -11.77 17.39
N GLU A 267 10.29 -10.67 17.80
CA GLU A 267 8.91 -10.38 17.41
C GLU A 267 8.85 -10.17 15.89
N PRO A 268 7.91 -10.83 15.18
CA PRO A 268 7.80 -10.69 13.73
C PRO A 268 7.30 -9.30 13.34
N THR A 269 7.96 -8.69 12.35
CA THR A 269 7.46 -7.51 11.65
C THR A 269 6.34 -7.90 10.67
N LEU A 270 5.70 -6.91 10.03
CA LEU A 270 4.75 -7.20 8.95
C LEU A 270 5.41 -7.95 7.78
N GLU A 271 6.63 -7.60 7.44
CA GLU A 271 7.38 -8.27 6.37
C GLU A 271 7.74 -9.70 6.75
N ASP A 272 8.23 -9.93 7.97
CA ASP A 272 8.46 -11.29 8.46
C ASP A 272 7.19 -12.13 8.41
N THR A 273 6.08 -11.55 8.85
CA THR A 273 4.76 -12.21 8.85
C THR A 273 4.32 -12.59 7.45
N PHE A 274 4.56 -11.72 6.47
CA PHE A 274 4.29 -12.02 5.08
C PHE A 274 5.08 -13.26 4.60
N PHE A 275 6.39 -13.32 4.88
CA PHE A 275 7.21 -14.49 4.51
C PHE A 275 6.78 -15.76 5.25
N LEU A 276 6.44 -15.67 6.53
CA LEU A 276 5.93 -16.80 7.32
C LEU A 276 4.62 -17.36 6.73
N HIS A 277 3.69 -16.50 6.33
CA HIS A 277 2.46 -16.91 5.67
C HIS A 277 2.70 -17.52 4.29
N MET A 278 3.66 -16.98 3.52
CA MET A 278 4.03 -17.53 2.21
C MET A 278 4.65 -18.92 2.34
N ASP A 279 5.54 -19.15 3.31
CA ASP A 279 6.11 -20.47 3.61
C ASP A 279 5.03 -21.47 4.03
N ALA A 280 4.10 -21.06 4.89
CA ALA A 280 2.99 -21.91 5.31
C ALA A 280 2.07 -22.32 4.15
N LEU A 281 1.87 -21.46 3.15
CA LEU A 281 1.12 -21.82 1.93
C LEU A 281 1.91 -22.79 1.05
N ALA A 282 3.22 -22.59 0.89
CA ALA A 282 4.07 -23.46 0.09
C ALA A 282 4.14 -24.89 0.63
N ARG A 283 4.04 -25.06 1.96
CA ARG A 283 4.01 -26.39 2.62
C ARG A 283 2.67 -27.12 2.51
N ARG A 284 1.58 -26.43 2.17
CA ARG A 284 0.22 -26.98 2.06
C ARG A 284 -0.20 -27.34 0.63
N GLY A 285 0.51 -26.86 -0.36
CA GLY A 285 0.27 -27.08 -1.79
C GLY A 285 1.26 -28.03 -2.38
#